data_39a08cc00544489cb1adfc60544fd546
#
_entry.id   39a08cc00544489cb1adfc60544fd546
#
_cell.length_a   1.000
_cell.length_b   1.000
_cell.length_c   1.000
_cell.angle_alpha   90.00
_cell.angle_beta   90.00
_cell.angle_gamma   90.00
#
_symmetry.space_group_name_H-M   'P 1'
#
loop_
_entity.id
_entity.type
_entity.pdbx_description
1 polymer ?
#
loop_
_entity_poly.entity_id
_entity_poly.type
_entity_poly.pdbx_seq_one_letter_code
_entity_poly.pdbx_strand_id
1 'polypeptide(L)'
;LNKENNFHAYHRIAPYANAKAKFYGMFGFKKYIKDTLNGIHPDIIIASHWSNLILVSGIKKRGQKLIYENLDIPTGGILIRKISQFLEKWALKKVDVIVHASRFFKPLYPQTIPQLILENKPAFKPDFSMEKPKQPLRISFIGSVRYKEILINLVEAVKNDNRFELYFHGSGEDLTFMQTYCKDVNNATFTGKYKYEEVVKLYHQSDIVWAAYPNKDFNVVYAISNKFHESLFVGIPCIYSDHTKLADFVREKNIGFVVDPYDINSIRTIFSHIYDGTINIGNTKENMLKFQKEETTWDIDFQKLKTYLE
;
A
#
# COMPACT_ATOMS: atom_id res chain seq x y z
N LEU A 1 5.06 2.86 24.77
CA LEU A 1 4.87 4.28 24.38
C LEU A 1 5.52 5.11 25.46
N ASN A 2 6.63 5.79 25.14
CA ASN A 2 7.39 6.61 26.08
C ASN A 2 6.50 7.74 26.59
N LYS A 3 6.56 7.99 27.91
CA LYS A 3 5.84 9.08 28.58
C LYS A 3 6.28 10.49 28.13
N GLU A 4 7.32 10.60 27.32
CA GLU A 4 7.85 11.87 26.79
C GLU A 4 7.15 12.35 25.50
N ASN A 5 6.35 11.53 24.85
CA ASN A 5 5.57 11.95 23.70
C ASN A 5 4.19 12.41 24.15
N ASN A 6 3.83 13.66 23.82
CA ASN A 6 2.50 14.25 24.01
C ASN A 6 1.46 13.49 23.17
N PHE A 7 1.18 12.25 23.53
CA PHE A 7 0.23 11.38 22.85
C PHE A 7 -1.17 11.57 23.43
N HIS A 8 -2.09 12.08 22.61
CA HIS A 8 -3.49 12.29 22.95
C HIS A 8 -4.34 11.24 22.20
N ALA A 9 -4.93 10.31 22.94
CA ALA A 9 -5.76 9.26 22.36
C ALA A 9 -7.26 9.56 22.50
N TYR A 10 -8.00 9.44 21.42
CA TYR A 10 -9.47 9.42 21.45
C TYR A 10 -9.95 7.98 21.54
N HIS A 11 -10.33 7.58 22.77
CA HIS A 11 -10.78 6.21 23.02
C HIS A 11 -12.23 6.02 22.62
N ARG A 12 -12.46 5.53 21.41
CA ARG A 12 -13.78 5.14 20.95
C ARG A 12 -13.70 3.87 20.10
N ILE A 13 -14.56 2.91 20.44
CA ILE A 13 -14.75 1.73 19.59
C ILE A 13 -15.56 2.17 18.36
N ALA A 14 -14.94 2.07 17.17
CA ALA A 14 -15.61 2.23 15.88
C ALA A 14 -15.77 0.84 15.27
N PRO A 15 -16.93 0.20 15.34
CA PRO A 15 -17.13 -1.14 14.78
C PRO A 15 -16.84 -1.13 13.28
N TYR A 16 -16.10 -2.15 12.83
CA TYR A 16 -15.83 -2.35 11.41
C TYR A 16 -17.16 -2.44 10.64
N ALA A 17 -17.24 -1.85 9.45
CA ALA A 17 -18.43 -1.83 8.59
C ALA A 17 -19.67 -1.08 9.11
N ASN A 18 -19.65 -0.41 10.26
CA ASN A 18 -20.78 0.38 10.74
C ASN A 18 -20.64 1.87 10.35
N ALA A 19 -21.11 2.23 9.15
CA ALA A 19 -21.03 3.60 8.63
C ALA A 19 -21.78 4.63 9.49
N LYS A 20 -22.93 4.26 10.10
CA LYS A 20 -23.69 5.17 10.98
C LYS A 20 -22.93 5.48 12.25
N ALA A 21 -22.38 4.46 12.92
CA ALA A 21 -21.57 4.66 14.13
C ALA A 21 -20.30 5.49 13.85
N LYS A 22 -19.67 5.27 12.69
CA LYS A 22 -18.53 6.09 12.23
C LYS A 22 -18.94 7.54 12.03
N PHE A 23 -20.06 7.80 11.35
CA PHE A 23 -20.56 9.15 11.09
C PHE A 23 -20.83 9.94 12.38
N TYR A 24 -21.63 9.38 13.30
CA TYR A 24 -21.87 10.01 14.62
C TYR A 24 -20.58 10.17 15.43
N GLY A 25 -19.64 9.22 15.28
CA GLY A 25 -18.32 9.30 15.89
C GLY A 25 -17.50 10.50 15.44
N MET A 26 -17.67 10.94 14.20
CA MET A 26 -16.91 12.06 13.66
C MET A 26 -17.18 13.39 14.39
N PHE A 27 -18.39 13.63 14.89
CA PHE A 27 -18.69 14.86 15.64
C PHE A 27 -17.95 14.91 16.98
N GLY A 28 -17.96 13.82 17.73
CA GLY A 28 -17.21 13.72 18.98
C GLY A 28 -15.71 13.80 18.74
N PHE A 29 -15.21 13.15 17.71
CA PHE A 29 -13.80 13.20 17.32
C PHE A 29 -13.39 14.62 16.88
N LYS A 30 -14.22 15.32 16.10
CA LYS A 30 -13.97 16.72 15.74
C LYS A 30 -13.87 17.63 16.97
N LYS A 31 -14.77 17.46 17.96
CA LYS A 31 -14.71 18.21 19.22
C LYS A 31 -13.41 17.91 19.96
N TYR A 32 -13.07 16.63 20.10
CA TYR A 32 -11.82 16.21 20.74
C TYR A 32 -10.57 16.82 20.06
N ILE A 33 -10.46 16.76 18.72
CA ILE A 33 -9.38 17.41 17.99
C ILE A 33 -9.33 18.90 18.29
N LYS A 34 -10.49 19.58 18.25
CA LYS A 34 -10.57 21.03 18.53
C LYS A 34 -10.07 21.38 19.92
N ASP A 35 -10.52 20.64 20.93
CA ASP A 35 -10.14 20.86 22.32
C ASP A 35 -8.63 20.61 22.53
N THR A 36 -8.10 19.54 21.93
CA THR A 36 -6.68 19.22 21.96
C THR A 36 -5.83 20.31 21.29
N LEU A 37 -6.18 20.74 20.06
CA LEU A 37 -5.46 21.79 19.35
C LEU A 37 -5.54 23.14 20.07
N ASN A 38 -6.64 23.41 20.77
CA ASN A 38 -6.77 24.62 21.60
C ASN A 38 -5.87 24.58 22.84
N GLY A 39 -5.56 23.41 23.37
CA GLY A 39 -4.63 23.25 24.50
C GLY A 39 -3.15 23.31 24.10
N ILE A 40 -2.82 22.77 22.91
CA ILE A 40 -1.42 22.66 22.44
C ILE A 40 -0.96 23.92 21.68
N HIS A 41 -1.86 24.61 20.97
CA HIS A 41 -1.56 25.76 20.11
C HIS A 41 -0.45 25.49 19.07
N PRO A 42 -0.53 24.45 18.23
CA PRO A 42 0.54 24.11 17.29
C PRO A 42 0.62 25.16 16.16
N ASP A 43 1.83 25.41 15.66
CA ASP A 43 2.08 26.22 14.47
C ASP A 43 1.78 25.42 13.19
N ILE A 44 2.01 24.11 13.23
CA ILE A 44 1.84 23.18 12.11
C ILE A 44 0.90 22.05 12.50
N ILE A 45 -0.05 21.76 11.61
CA ILE A 45 -0.98 20.63 11.75
C ILE A 45 -0.75 19.71 10.57
N ILE A 46 -0.48 18.43 10.83
CA ILE A 46 -0.44 17.40 9.79
C ILE A 46 -1.71 16.56 9.89
N ALA A 47 -2.52 16.59 8.83
CA ALA A 47 -3.75 15.80 8.73
C ALA A 47 -3.51 14.60 7.81
N SER A 48 -3.37 13.41 8.39
CA SER A 48 -3.25 12.15 7.65
C SER A 48 -4.63 11.64 7.26
N HIS A 49 -4.80 11.29 6.00
CA HIS A 49 -6.04 10.82 5.39
C HIS A 49 -7.10 11.92 5.15
N TRP A 50 -7.85 11.83 4.04
CA TRP A 50 -8.84 12.83 3.59
C TRP A 50 -9.95 13.13 4.62
N SER A 51 -10.39 12.13 5.39
CA SER A 51 -11.43 12.33 6.41
C SER A 51 -10.96 13.23 7.55
N ASN A 52 -9.70 13.09 7.99
CA ASN A 52 -9.12 13.94 9.02
C ASN A 52 -8.85 15.35 8.49
N LEU A 53 -8.45 15.48 7.21
CA LEU A 53 -8.33 16.78 6.54
C LEU A 53 -9.65 17.56 6.62
N ILE A 54 -10.80 16.92 6.29
CA ILE A 54 -12.12 17.59 6.34
C ILE A 54 -12.42 18.09 7.76
N LEU A 55 -12.11 17.29 8.79
CA LEU A 55 -12.35 17.69 10.18
C LEU A 55 -11.47 18.86 10.61
N VAL A 56 -10.17 18.78 10.30
CA VAL A 56 -9.15 19.74 10.72
C VAL A 56 -9.26 21.08 9.96
N SER A 57 -9.60 21.05 8.68
CA SER A 57 -9.74 22.26 7.87
C SER A 57 -10.76 23.26 8.42
N GLY A 58 -11.82 22.75 9.10
CA GLY A 58 -12.82 23.57 9.77
C GLY A 58 -12.41 24.09 11.15
N ILE A 59 -11.23 23.70 11.66
CA ILE A 59 -10.72 24.06 13.01
C ILE A 59 -9.44 24.91 12.90
N LYS A 60 -8.70 24.82 11.80
CA LYS A 60 -7.46 25.56 11.52
C LYS A 60 -7.64 27.03 11.81
N LYS A 61 -6.75 27.62 12.62
CA LYS A 61 -6.71 29.05 12.94
C LYS A 61 -5.83 29.80 11.93
N ARG A 62 -6.01 31.13 11.88
CA ARG A 62 -5.13 32.01 11.09
C ARG A 62 -3.70 31.93 11.62
N GLY A 63 -2.72 31.85 10.71
CA GLY A 63 -1.30 31.73 11.06
C GLY A 63 -0.79 30.29 11.19
N GLN A 64 -1.66 29.28 11.35
CA GLN A 64 -1.24 27.89 11.37
C GLN A 64 -0.99 27.36 9.95
N LYS A 65 0.04 26.55 9.75
CA LYS A 65 0.25 25.75 8.53
C LYS A 65 -0.58 24.45 8.61
N LEU A 66 -1.18 24.00 7.51
CA LEU A 66 -1.89 22.72 7.39
C LEU A 66 -1.25 21.90 6.28
N ILE A 67 -0.63 20.80 6.65
CA ILE A 67 -0.06 19.81 5.75
C ILE A 67 -1.07 18.66 5.62
N TYR A 68 -1.42 18.32 4.41
CA TYR A 68 -2.28 17.17 4.12
C TYR A 68 -1.44 15.98 3.69
N GLU A 69 -1.38 14.96 4.54
CA GLU A 69 -0.79 13.67 4.20
C GLU A 69 -1.86 12.79 3.52
N ASN A 70 -1.76 12.72 2.20
CA ASN A 70 -2.68 11.97 1.36
C ASN A 70 -2.23 10.52 1.23
N LEU A 71 -2.70 9.69 2.18
CA LEU A 71 -2.40 8.26 2.23
C LEU A 71 -3.26 7.44 1.26
N ASP A 72 -4.54 7.82 1.14
CA ASP A 72 -5.54 7.16 0.31
C ASP A 72 -6.51 8.19 -0.27
N ILE A 73 -7.03 7.93 -1.46
CA ILE A 73 -8.07 8.77 -2.07
C ILE A 73 -9.47 8.27 -1.69
N PRO A 74 -10.49 9.15 -1.64
CA PRO A 74 -11.84 8.75 -1.29
C PRO A 74 -12.41 7.66 -2.19
N THR A 75 -12.88 6.56 -1.58
CA THR A 75 -13.47 5.39 -2.24
C THR A 75 -14.93 5.18 -1.81
N GLY A 76 -15.54 4.09 -2.28
CA GLY A 76 -16.92 3.72 -2.00
C GLY A 76 -17.83 3.85 -3.22
N GLY A 77 -19.13 3.67 -3.01
CA GLY A 77 -20.12 3.84 -4.09
C GLY A 77 -20.06 5.23 -4.72
N ILE A 78 -20.48 5.35 -5.98
CA ILE A 78 -20.34 6.57 -6.81
C ILE A 78 -20.80 7.84 -6.08
N LEU A 79 -21.92 7.79 -5.39
CA LEU A 79 -22.45 8.96 -4.65
C LEU A 79 -21.59 9.34 -3.46
N ILE A 80 -21.18 8.35 -2.65
CA ILE A 80 -20.33 8.55 -1.45
C ILE A 80 -19.00 9.14 -1.89
N ARG A 81 -18.39 8.57 -2.94
CA ARG A 81 -17.12 9.05 -3.50
C ARG A 81 -17.23 10.50 -3.97
N LYS A 82 -18.27 10.85 -4.73
CA LYS A 82 -18.48 12.23 -5.20
C LYS A 82 -18.64 13.22 -4.04
N ILE A 83 -19.40 12.87 -3.02
CA ILE A 83 -19.57 13.72 -1.82
C ILE A 83 -18.23 13.87 -1.08
N SER A 84 -17.52 12.77 -0.84
CA SER A 84 -16.22 12.82 -0.16
C SER A 84 -15.20 13.65 -0.92
N GLN A 85 -15.12 13.50 -2.25
CA GLN A 85 -14.25 14.30 -3.11
C GLN A 85 -14.63 15.79 -3.12
N PHE A 86 -15.92 16.12 -3.07
CA PHE A 86 -16.38 17.49 -2.95
C PHE A 86 -15.95 18.13 -1.61
N LEU A 87 -16.14 17.40 -0.50
CA LEU A 87 -15.74 17.86 0.83
C LEU A 87 -14.21 17.98 0.94
N GLU A 88 -13.47 17.04 0.37
CA GLU A 88 -12.02 17.10 0.30
C GLU A 88 -11.56 18.34 -0.49
N LYS A 89 -12.14 18.59 -1.69
CA LYS A 89 -11.85 19.79 -2.49
C LYS A 89 -12.09 21.09 -1.71
N TRP A 90 -13.16 21.13 -0.91
CA TRP A 90 -13.43 22.28 -0.06
C TRP A 90 -12.35 22.45 1.02
N ALA A 91 -11.95 21.35 1.66
CA ALA A 91 -10.91 21.36 2.69
C ALA A 91 -9.53 21.72 2.15
N LEU A 92 -9.22 21.32 0.91
CA LEU A 92 -7.96 21.65 0.22
C LEU A 92 -7.70 23.16 0.10
N LYS A 93 -8.74 24.03 0.13
CA LYS A 93 -8.56 25.50 0.15
C LYS A 93 -7.83 26.01 1.39
N LYS A 94 -7.66 25.17 2.42
CA LYS A 94 -6.97 25.51 3.68
C LYS A 94 -5.60 24.85 3.79
N VAL A 95 -5.23 24.01 2.82
CA VAL A 95 -3.99 23.25 2.80
C VAL A 95 -2.86 24.09 2.25
N ASP A 96 -1.72 24.06 2.91
CA ASP A 96 -0.51 24.77 2.50
C ASP A 96 0.43 23.85 1.69
N VAL A 97 0.43 22.54 1.98
CA VAL A 97 1.23 21.50 1.28
C VAL A 97 0.48 20.18 1.27
N ILE A 98 0.52 19.46 0.15
CA ILE A 98 0.03 18.08 0.04
C ILE A 98 1.23 17.13 -0.03
N VAL A 99 1.25 16.10 0.80
CA VAL A 99 2.23 15.01 0.79
C VAL A 99 1.54 13.74 0.32
N HIS A 100 1.92 13.22 -0.84
CA HIS A 100 1.30 12.04 -1.44
C HIS A 100 2.05 10.77 -1.12
N ALA A 101 1.35 9.75 -0.63
CA ALA A 101 1.87 8.39 -0.44
C ALA A 101 1.99 7.60 -1.76
N SER A 102 1.52 8.16 -2.88
CA SER A 102 1.68 7.61 -4.23
C SER A 102 1.92 8.73 -5.24
N ARG A 103 2.94 8.58 -6.09
CA ARG A 103 3.21 9.51 -7.22
C ARG A 103 2.03 9.64 -8.17
N PHE A 104 1.19 8.62 -8.25
CA PHE A 104 0.01 8.61 -9.11
C PHE A 104 -1.17 9.41 -8.55
N PHE A 105 -1.13 9.81 -7.28
CA PHE A 105 -2.12 10.74 -6.73
C PHE A 105 -1.89 12.18 -7.19
N LYS A 106 -0.64 12.59 -7.38
CA LYS A 106 -0.27 13.97 -7.69
C LYS A 106 -1.07 14.61 -8.83
N PRO A 107 -1.33 13.94 -9.98
CA PRO A 107 -2.12 14.51 -11.07
C PRO A 107 -3.60 14.73 -10.75
N LEU A 108 -4.13 14.11 -9.70
CA LEU A 108 -5.53 14.19 -9.30
C LEU A 108 -5.82 15.45 -8.46
N TYR A 109 -4.78 16.14 -7.99
CA TYR A 109 -4.86 17.26 -7.05
C TYR A 109 -4.49 18.61 -7.71
N PRO A 110 -4.99 19.75 -7.17
CA PRO A 110 -4.72 21.07 -7.75
C PRO A 110 -3.23 21.41 -7.76
N GLN A 111 -2.69 21.74 -8.92
CA GLN A 111 -1.28 22.12 -9.08
C GLN A 111 -0.94 23.50 -8.46
N THR A 112 -1.95 24.23 -8.00
CA THR A 112 -1.79 25.51 -7.29
C THR A 112 -1.35 25.35 -5.84
N ILE A 113 -1.43 24.14 -5.28
CA ILE A 113 -0.95 23.82 -3.94
C ILE A 113 0.40 23.08 -4.10
N PRO A 114 1.45 23.45 -3.35
CA PRO A 114 2.70 22.71 -3.33
C PRO A 114 2.48 21.22 -3.02
N GLN A 115 3.10 20.33 -3.79
CA GLN A 115 2.91 18.89 -3.68
C GLN A 115 4.24 18.17 -3.57
N LEU A 116 4.37 17.33 -2.54
CA LEU A 116 5.50 16.42 -2.33
C LEU A 116 5.06 14.98 -2.53
N ILE A 117 5.99 14.13 -2.93
CA ILE A 117 5.82 12.68 -2.98
C ILE A 117 6.67 12.08 -1.85
N LEU A 118 6.02 11.38 -0.93
CA LEU A 118 6.66 10.65 0.15
C LEU A 118 6.04 9.25 0.23
N GLU A 119 6.54 8.38 -0.63
CA GLU A 119 6.09 6.99 -0.72
C GLU A 119 6.71 6.14 0.40
N ASN A 120 6.03 5.05 0.78
CA ASN A 120 6.49 4.13 1.83
C ASN A 120 7.67 3.27 1.36
N LYS A 121 8.74 3.92 0.97
CA LYS A 121 9.99 3.27 0.60
C LYS A 121 10.72 2.74 1.83
N PRO A 122 11.55 1.68 1.72
CA PRO A 122 12.47 1.30 2.79
C PRO A 122 13.39 2.46 3.19
N ALA A 123 13.72 2.54 4.49
CA ALA A 123 14.65 3.55 5.00
C ALA A 123 16.10 3.28 4.58
N PHE A 124 16.42 2.04 4.21
CA PHE A 124 17.74 1.60 3.75
C PHE A 124 17.61 0.72 2.51
N LYS A 125 18.69 0.57 1.76
CA LYS A 125 18.77 -0.37 0.62
C LYS A 125 19.36 -1.69 1.12
N PRO A 126 18.54 -2.78 1.20
CA PRO A 126 19.05 -4.12 1.52
C PRO A 126 19.88 -4.69 0.38
N ASP A 127 20.52 -5.84 0.62
CA ASP A 127 21.23 -6.58 -0.44
C ASP A 127 20.25 -7.00 -1.54
N PHE A 128 20.61 -6.70 -2.78
CA PHE A 128 19.80 -6.98 -3.95
C PHE A 128 20.03 -8.41 -4.45
N SER A 129 18.96 -9.19 -4.59
CA SER A 129 19.06 -10.58 -5.05
C SER A 129 19.06 -10.70 -6.57
N MET A 130 20.16 -11.22 -7.11
CA MET A 130 20.28 -11.66 -8.51
C MET A 130 20.11 -13.17 -8.68
N GLU A 131 19.70 -13.89 -7.61
CA GLU A 131 19.51 -15.34 -7.67
C GLU A 131 18.43 -15.73 -8.70
N LYS A 132 18.69 -16.84 -9.41
CA LYS A 132 17.72 -17.44 -10.31
C LYS A 132 16.60 -18.09 -9.51
N PRO A 133 15.38 -18.17 -10.08
CA PRO A 133 14.26 -18.89 -9.45
C PRO A 133 14.65 -20.35 -9.15
N LYS A 134 14.17 -20.84 -8.04
CA LYS A 134 14.33 -22.26 -7.65
C LYS A 134 13.24 -23.13 -8.27
N GLN A 135 13.43 -24.40 -8.21
CA GLN A 135 12.43 -25.42 -8.56
C GLN A 135 12.19 -26.31 -7.36
N PRO A 136 10.96 -26.40 -6.88
CA PRO A 136 9.75 -25.69 -7.32
C PRO A 136 9.83 -24.16 -7.18
N LEU A 137 9.05 -23.41 -8.01
CA LEU A 137 8.97 -21.96 -7.95
C LEU A 137 8.27 -21.50 -6.67
N ARG A 138 8.94 -20.71 -5.85
CA ARG A 138 8.42 -20.20 -4.58
C ARG A 138 7.66 -18.91 -4.77
N ILE A 139 6.35 -18.98 -4.64
CA ILE A 139 5.41 -17.86 -4.76
C ILE A 139 5.00 -17.45 -3.36
N SER A 140 5.19 -16.18 -2.99
CA SER A 140 4.84 -15.70 -1.66
C SER A 140 3.83 -14.56 -1.70
N PHE A 141 2.85 -14.62 -0.80
CA PHE A 141 2.06 -13.48 -0.36
C PHE A 141 2.62 -13.00 0.98
N ILE A 142 3.07 -11.73 1.06
CA ILE A 142 3.67 -11.15 2.26
C ILE A 142 2.82 -9.95 2.70
N GLY A 143 2.18 -10.01 3.88
CA GLY A 143 1.42 -8.89 4.43
C GLY A 143 0.07 -9.26 5.04
N SER A 144 -0.87 -8.30 5.05
CA SER A 144 -2.22 -8.52 5.60
C SER A 144 -3.04 -9.42 4.68
N VAL A 145 -3.41 -10.61 5.17
CA VAL A 145 -4.23 -11.60 4.44
C VAL A 145 -5.66 -11.08 4.36
N ARG A 146 -5.98 -10.45 3.23
CA ARG A 146 -7.27 -9.82 2.91
C ARG A 146 -7.56 -9.91 1.41
N TYR A 147 -8.81 -9.64 1.02
CA TYR A 147 -9.28 -9.79 -0.37
C TYR A 147 -9.28 -11.26 -0.81
N LYS A 148 -9.99 -12.08 -0.04
CA LYS A 148 -10.08 -13.53 -0.26
C LYS A 148 -10.40 -13.95 -1.69
N GLU A 149 -11.24 -13.18 -2.41
CA GLU A 149 -11.58 -13.46 -3.81
C GLU A 149 -10.36 -13.48 -4.74
N ILE A 150 -9.40 -12.58 -4.51
CA ILE A 150 -8.15 -12.52 -5.28
C ILE A 150 -7.19 -13.63 -4.84
N LEU A 151 -7.12 -13.90 -3.53
CA LEU A 151 -6.27 -14.96 -2.99
C LEU A 151 -6.76 -16.36 -3.36
N ILE A 152 -8.09 -16.57 -3.48
CA ILE A 152 -8.66 -17.80 -4.02
C ILE A 152 -8.18 -18.02 -5.45
N ASN A 153 -8.23 -17.01 -6.32
CA ASN A 153 -7.78 -17.12 -7.71
C ASN A 153 -6.29 -17.45 -7.81
N LEU A 154 -5.45 -16.87 -6.92
CA LEU A 154 -4.05 -17.25 -6.81
C LEU A 154 -3.89 -18.73 -6.45
N VAL A 155 -4.61 -19.20 -5.43
CA VAL A 155 -4.56 -20.63 -5.03
C VAL A 155 -5.02 -21.53 -6.18
N GLU A 156 -6.18 -21.24 -6.80
CA GLU A 156 -6.72 -22.03 -7.91
C GLU A 156 -5.78 -22.10 -9.12
N ALA A 157 -4.95 -21.08 -9.32
CA ALA A 157 -3.99 -21.07 -10.41
C ALA A 157 -2.85 -22.08 -10.22
N VAL A 158 -2.48 -22.40 -8.96
CA VAL A 158 -1.26 -23.18 -8.65
C VAL A 158 -1.50 -24.38 -7.73
N LYS A 159 -2.72 -24.59 -7.22
CA LYS A 159 -3.01 -25.65 -6.24
C LYS A 159 -2.67 -27.04 -6.78
N ASN A 160 -2.06 -27.86 -5.92
CA ASN A 160 -1.72 -29.26 -6.20
C ASN A 160 -0.83 -29.46 -7.44
N ASP A 161 -0.12 -28.41 -7.88
CA ASP A 161 0.86 -28.47 -8.95
C ASP A 161 2.27 -28.44 -8.36
N ASN A 162 3.00 -29.55 -8.49
CA ASN A 162 4.34 -29.73 -7.90
C ASN A 162 5.41 -28.77 -8.45
N ARG A 163 5.10 -28.02 -9.49
CA ARG A 163 5.98 -26.97 -10.03
C ARG A 163 6.05 -25.74 -9.12
N PHE A 164 5.07 -25.58 -8.21
CA PHE A 164 4.87 -24.36 -7.41
C PHE A 164 4.78 -24.67 -5.92
N GLU A 165 5.37 -23.81 -5.11
CA GLU A 165 5.15 -23.69 -3.67
C GLU A 165 4.54 -22.35 -3.36
N LEU A 166 3.43 -22.31 -2.62
CA LEU A 166 2.71 -21.11 -2.28
C LEU A 166 2.83 -20.83 -0.76
N TYR A 167 3.33 -19.66 -0.41
CA TYR A 167 3.52 -19.24 0.97
C TYR A 167 2.66 -18.01 1.29
N PHE A 168 1.96 -18.06 2.43
CA PHE A 168 1.23 -16.94 3.00
C PHE A 168 1.92 -16.50 4.29
N HIS A 169 2.63 -15.36 4.23
CA HIS A 169 3.28 -14.74 5.38
C HIS A 169 2.44 -13.56 5.86
N GLY A 170 1.92 -13.63 7.08
CA GLY A 170 1.16 -12.56 7.69
C GLY A 170 -0.11 -12.98 8.40
N SER A 171 -0.89 -11.99 8.78
CA SER A 171 -2.21 -12.15 9.42
C SER A 171 -3.19 -11.17 8.77
N GLY A 172 -4.49 -11.37 8.98
CA GLY A 172 -5.51 -10.48 8.43
C GLY A 172 -6.91 -11.05 8.61
N GLU A 173 -7.91 -10.30 8.18
CA GLU A 173 -9.31 -10.65 8.35
C GLU A 173 -9.73 -11.92 7.62
N ASP A 174 -9.06 -12.25 6.51
CA ASP A 174 -9.36 -13.43 5.69
C ASP A 174 -8.45 -14.63 6.01
N LEU A 175 -7.51 -14.53 6.98
CA LEU A 175 -6.55 -15.61 7.26
C LEU A 175 -7.22 -16.93 7.59
N THR A 176 -8.15 -16.95 8.54
CA THR A 176 -8.86 -18.18 8.96
C THR A 176 -9.65 -18.78 7.81
N PHE A 177 -10.29 -17.94 7.00
CA PHE A 177 -11.00 -18.40 5.80
C PHE A 177 -10.03 -19.06 4.82
N MET A 178 -8.90 -18.42 4.50
CA MET A 178 -7.91 -18.95 3.56
C MET A 178 -7.25 -20.22 4.05
N GLN A 179 -6.97 -20.34 5.35
CA GLN A 179 -6.47 -21.59 5.96
C GLN A 179 -7.47 -22.74 5.80
N THR A 180 -8.75 -22.47 6.00
CA THR A 180 -9.82 -23.47 5.79
C THR A 180 -9.95 -23.83 4.33
N TYR A 181 -9.90 -22.86 3.43
CA TYR A 181 -9.97 -23.08 1.99
C TYR A 181 -8.83 -23.92 1.46
N CYS A 182 -7.62 -23.71 1.98
CA CYS A 182 -6.41 -24.43 1.55
C CYS A 182 -6.17 -25.75 2.32
N LYS A 183 -7.13 -26.23 3.12
CA LYS A 183 -6.93 -27.43 3.97
C LYS A 183 -6.42 -28.65 3.19
N ASP A 184 -6.92 -28.84 1.97
CA ASP A 184 -6.56 -29.96 1.09
C ASP A 184 -5.64 -29.54 -0.07
N VAL A 185 -4.98 -28.37 0.04
CA VAL A 185 -4.01 -27.87 -0.93
C VAL A 185 -2.60 -28.18 -0.42
N ASN A 186 -1.95 -29.20 -1.00
CA ASN A 186 -0.71 -29.79 -0.50
C ASN A 186 0.53 -28.90 -0.70
N ASN A 187 0.48 -27.90 -1.58
CA ASN A 187 1.57 -26.99 -1.89
C ASN A 187 1.35 -25.56 -1.36
N ALA A 188 0.41 -25.36 -0.40
CA ALA A 188 0.16 -24.07 0.24
C ALA A 188 0.56 -24.11 1.72
N THR A 189 1.35 -23.13 2.16
CA THR A 189 1.86 -23.01 3.54
C THR A 189 1.53 -21.64 4.12
N PHE A 190 1.01 -21.62 5.37
CA PHE A 190 0.73 -20.42 6.15
C PHE A 190 1.72 -20.31 7.31
N THR A 191 2.56 -19.27 7.32
CA THR A 191 3.58 -19.08 8.36
C THR A 191 3.11 -18.20 9.52
N GLY A 192 1.97 -17.52 9.36
CA GLY A 192 1.43 -16.60 10.37
C GLY A 192 2.13 -15.25 10.39
N LYS A 193 1.95 -14.53 11.51
CA LYS A 193 2.46 -13.16 11.70
C LYS A 193 3.98 -13.13 11.80
N TYR A 194 4.60 -12.16 11.17
CA TYR A 194 6.04 -11.89 11.20
C TYR A 194 6.32 -10.47 11.74
N LYS A 195 7.57 -10.21 12.14
CA LYS A 195 8.05 -8.87 12.48
C LYS A 195 8.55 -8.15 11.22
N TYR A 196 8.44 -6.83 11.19
CA TYR A 196 8.85 -6.05 10.01
C TYR A 196 10.33 -6.23 9.66
N GLU A 197 11.18 -6.43 10.65
CA GLU A 197 12.62 -6.70 10.48
C GLU A 197 12.89 -8.01 9.71
N GLU A 198 11.93 -8.92 9.67
CA GLU A 198 12.03 -10.20 8.97
C GLU A 198 11.60 -10.10 7.49
N VAL A 199 11.03 -8.97 7.07
CA VAL A 199 10.43 -8.83 5.72
C VAL A 199 11.45 -9.08 4.61
N VAL A 200 12.67 -8.56 4.71
CA VAL A 200 13.74 -8.76 3.73
C VAL A 200 14.09 -10.24 3.58
N LYS A 201 14.15 -10.98 4.70
CA LYS A 201 14.38 -12.43 4.70
C LYS A 201 13.26 -13.18 3.98
N LEU A 202 12.00 -12.80 4.18
CA LEU A 202 10.85 -13.41 3.51
C LEU A 202 10.91 -13.20 2.00
N TYR A 203 11.31 -12.00 1.56
CA TYR A 203 11.56 -11.75 0.13
C TYR A 203 12.67 -12.64 -0.42
N HIS A 204 13.81 -12.76 0.24
CA HIS A 204 14.91 -13.65 -0.20
C HIS A 204 14.54 -15.14 -0.21
N GLN A 205 13.55 -15.55 0.56
CA GLN A 205 13.00 -16.91 0.54
C GLN A 205 11.98 -17.13 -0.61
N SER A 206 11.65 -16.09 -1.36
CA SER A 206 10.70 -16.10 -2.47
C SER A 206 11.40 -15.96 -3.81
N ASP A 207 10.83 -16.53 -4.86
CA ASP A 207 11.27 -16.30 -6.24
C ASP A 207 10.42 -15.22 -6.90
N ILE A 208 9.14 -15.12 -6.48
CA ILE A 208 8.19 -14.11 -6.91
C ILE A 208 7.19 -13.79 -5.80
N VAL A 209 6.73 -12.56 -5.72
CA VAL A 209 5.78 -12.12 -4.69
C VAL A 209 4.45 -11.68 -5.32
N TRP A 210 3.35 -12.15 -4.75
CA TRP A 210 2.01 -11.72 -5.13
C TRP A 210 1.68 -10.37 -4.51
N ALA A 211 1.52 -9.37 -5.34
CA ALA A 211 1.16 -8.00 -4.97
C ALA A 211 -0.08 -7.48 -5.74
N ALA A 212 -0.88 -8.40 -6.29
CA ALA A 212 -2.11 -8.05 -6.98
C ALA A 212 -3.25 -7.80 -5.97
N TYR A 213 -4.06 -6.77 -6.25
CA TYR A 213 -5.18 -6.30 -5.44
C TYR A 213 -6.44 -6.14 -6.29
N PRO A 214 -7.64 -5.97 -5.69
CA PRO A 214 -8.89 -5.74 -6.42
C PRO A 214 -8.82 -4.45 -7.25
N ASN A 215 -8.56 -4.54 -8.55
CA ASN A 215 -8.41 -3.39 -9.46
C ASN A 215 -9.72 -2.66 -9.78
N LYS A 216 -10.86 -3.13 -9.26
CA LYS A 216 -12.16 -2.44 -9.31
C LYS A 216 -12.28 -1.34 -8.23
N ASP A 217 -11.42 -1.32 -7.25
CA ASP A 217 -11.35 -0.26 -6.24
C ASP A 217 -10.61 0.96 -6.80
N PHE A 218 -11.25 2.14 -6.71
CA PHE A 218 -10.71 3.37 -7.26
C PHE A 218 -9.37 3.78 -6.60
N ASN A 219 -9.20 3.52 -5.30
CA ASN A 219 -7.92 3.78 -4.63
C ASN A 219 -6.82 2.85 -5.16
N VAL A 220 -7.13 1.55 -5.34
CA VAL A 220 -6.17 0.56 -5.86
C VAL A 220 -5.65 0.95 -7.26
N VAL A 221 -6.49 1.58 -8.09
CA VAL A 221 -6.06 2.05 -9.42
C VAL A 221 -4.89 3.03 -9.35
N TYR A 222 -4.80 3.86 -8.30
CA TYR A 222 -3.78 4.92 -8.17
C TYR A 222 -2.80 4.70 -7.02
N ALA A 223 -3.07 3.78 -6.09
CA ALA A 223 -2.18 3.51 -4.96
C ALA A 223 -0.93 2.73 -5.37
N ILE A 224 0.14 2.93 -4.62
CA ILE A 224 1.34 2.07 -4.67
C ILE A 224 1.41 1.28 -3.37
N SER A 225 1.50 -0.04 -3.47
CA SER A 225 1.66 -0.88 -2.29
C SER A 225 3.10 -0.89 -1.79
N ASN A 226 3.30 -1.07 -0.49
CA ASN A 226 4.63 -1.23 0.11
C ASN A 226 5.43 -2.35 -0.57
N LYS A 227 4.74 -3.43 -1.00
CA LYS A 227 5.37 -4.54 -1.71
C LYS A 227 6.11 -4.12 -2.99
N PHE A 228 5.65 -3.07 -3.68
CA PHE A 228 6.36 -2.54 -4.84
C PHE A 228 7.75 -2.03 -4.45
N HIS A 229 7.83 -1.23 -3.40
CA HIS A 229 9.11 -0.66 -2.95
C HIS A 229 10.00 -1.73 -2.31
N GLU A 230 9.43 -2.58 -1.45
CA GLU A 230 10.14 -3.69 -0.81
C GLU A 230 10.73 -4.63 -1.87
N SER A 231 9.93 -5.06 -2.83
CA SER A 231 10.31 -5.89 -3.97
C SER A 231 11.45 -5.27 -4.79
N LEU A 232 11.27 -4.00 -5.18
CA LEU A 232 12.26 -3.25 -5.96
C LEU A 232 13.61 -3.16 -5.26
N PHE A 233 13.60 -2.94 -3.94
CA PHE A 233 14.83 -2.76 -3.16
C PHE A 233 15.54 -4.08 -2.87
N VAL A 234 14.79 -5.20 -2.71
CA VAL A 234 15.35 -6.54 -2.47
C VAL A 234 15.70 -7.28 -3.77
N GLY A 235 15.12 -6.91 -4.90
CA GLY A 235 15.35 -7.57 -6.20
C GLY A 235 14.53 -8.86 -6.40
N ILE A 236 13.37 -8.96 -5.76
CA ILE A 236 12.44 -10.09 -5.97
C ILE A 236 11.19 -9.57 -6.70
N PRO A 237 10.96 -9.95 -7.96
CA PRO A 237 9.85 -9.41 -8.76
C PRO A 237 8.49 -9.71 -8.16
N CYS A 238 7.55 -8.77 -8.36
CA CYS A 238 6.16 -8.95 -7.97
C CYS A 238 5.23 -9.12 -9.17
N ILE A 239 4.08 -9.74 -8.89
CA ILE A 239 2.92 -9.75 -9.78
C ILE A 239 1.93 -8.69 -9.32
N TYR A 240 1.55 -7.78 -10.20
CA TYR A 240 0.64 -6.66 -9.95
C TYR A 240 -0.68 -6.82 -10.72
N SER A 241 -1.73 -6.15 -10.23
CA SER A 241 -3.03 -6.14 -10.92
C SER A 241 -3.00 -5.25 -12.14
N ASP A 242 -3.52 -5.76 -13.25
CA ASP A 242 -3.80 -4.98 -14.44
C ASP A 242 -4.81 -3.83 -14.18
N HIS A 243 -4.93 -2.93 -15.14
CA HIS A 243 -5.81 -1.76 -15.08
C HIS A 243 -5.53 -0.82 -13.89
N THR A 244 -4.26 -0.74 -13.46
CA THR A 244 -3.78 0.20 -12.44
C THR A 244 -2.64 1.06 -12.98
N LYS A 245 -2.44 2.24 -12.39
CA LYS A 245 -1.31 3.11 -12.76
C LYS A 245 0.04 2.47 -12.46
N LEU A 246 0.09 1.65 -11.41
CA LEU A 246 1.28 0.88 -11.10
C LEU A 246 1.57 -0.17 -12.18
N ALA A 247 0.53 -0.85 -12.72
CA ALA A 247 0.70 -1.81 -13.80
C ALA A 247 1.26 -1.16 -15.07
N ASP A 248 0.73 0.01 -15.45
CA ASP A 248 1.24 0.78 -16.59
C ASP A 248 2.73 1.10 -16.41
N PHE A 249 3.10 1.57 -15.22
CA PHE A 249 4.47 1.91 -14.85
C PHE A 249 5.41 0.68 -14.83
N VAL A 250 4.96 -0.43 -14.25
CA VAL A 250 5.71 -1.69 -14.18
C VAL A 250 5.99 -2.25 -15.58
N ARG A 251 5.00 -2.19 -16.49
CA ARG A 251 5.18 -2.60 -17.90
C ARG A 251 6.17 -1.69 -18.62
N GLU A 252 6.03 -0.36 -18.48
CA GLU A 252 6.95 0.62 -19.11
C GLU A 252 8.40 0.38 -18.70
N LYS A 253 8.65 0.14 -17.41
CA LYS A 253 9.99 -0.07 -16.86
C LYS A 253 10.47 -1.51 -16.94
N ASN A 254 9.57 -2.46 -17.24
CA ASN A 254 9.85 -3.91 -17.23
C ASN A 254 10.48 -4.40 -15.91
N ILE A 255 9.85 -4.01 -14.76
CA ILE A 255 10.35 -4.25 -13.40
C ILE A 255 9.43 -5.13 -12.56
N GLY A 256 8.63 -5.97 -13.20
CA GLY A 256 7.69 -6.90 -12.58
C GLY A 256 6.71 -7.42 -13.62
N PHE A 257 5.69 -8.11 -13.15
CA PHE A 257 4.70 -8.75 -14.02
C PHE A 257 3.29 -8.26 -13.69
N VAL A 258 2.39 -8.37 -14.67
CA VAL A 258 1.03 -7.85 -14.55
C VAL A 258 0.04 -8.91 -15.03
N VAL A 259 -1.01 -9.15 -14.22
CA VAL A 259 -2.11 -10.08 -14.55
C VAL A 259 -3.46 -9.45 -14.24
N ASP A 260 -4.52 -9.95 -14.88
CA ASP A 260 -5.87 -9.75 -14.34
C ASP A 260 -6.03 -10.65 -13.11
N PRO A 261 -6.20 -10.08 -11.89
CA PRO A 261 -6.31 -10.87 -10.67
C PRO A 261 -7.61 -11.68 -10.58
N TYR A 262 -8.55 -11.47 -11.51
CA TYR A 262 -9.81 -12.21 -11.61
C TYR A 262 -9.76 -13.33 -12.68
N ASP A 263 -8.68 -13.43 -13.48
CA ASP A 263 -8.49 -14.47 -14.47
C ASP A 263 -7.46 -15.51 -14.02
N ILE A 264 -7.95 -16.64 -13.51
CA ILE A 264 -7.13 -17.77 -13.05
C ILE A 264 -6.20 -18.30 -14.14
N ASN A 265 -6.63 -18.30 -15.41
CA ASN A 265 -5.80 -18.78 -16.51
C ASN A 265 -4.64 -17.82 -16.80
N SER A 266 -4.89 -16.52 -16.76
CA SER A 266 -3.83 -15.50 -16.85
C SER A 266 -2.79 -15.67 -15.76
N ILE A 267 -3.23 -15.87 -14.50
CA ILE A 267 -2.36 -16.10 -13.34
C ILE A 267 -1.54 -17.39 -13.54
N ARG A 268 -2.19 -18.50 -13.93
CA ARG A 268 -1.50 -19.77 -14.18
C ARG A 268 -0.47 -19.66 -15.30
N THR A 269 -0.81 -18.97 -16.36
CA THR A 269 0.06 -18.80 -17.53
C THR A 269 1.34 -18.06 -17.17
N ILE A 270 1.25 -16.96 -16.43
CA ILE A 270 2.45 -16.18 -16.04
C ILE A 270 3.39 -17.02 -15.18
N PHE A 271 2.88 -17.77 -14.17
CA PHE A 271 3.70 -18.65 -13.34
C PHE A 271 4.34 -19.79 -14.13
N SER A 272 3.60 -20.39 -15.05
CA SER A 272 4.13 -21.45 -15.93
C SER A 272 5.26 -20.93 -16.81
N HIS A 273 5.10 -19.77 -17.44
CA HIS A 273 6.14 -19.16 -18.28
C HIS A 273 7.38 -18.72 -17.48
N ILE A 274 7.21 -18.37 -16.20
CA ILE A 274 8.35 -18.10 -15.31
C ILE A 274 9.06 -19.41 -14.95
N TYR A 275 8.31 -20.47 -14.65
CA TYR A 275 8.86 -21.77 -14.27
C TYR A 275 9.64 -22.42 -15.41
N ASP A 276 9.11 -22.41 -16.62
CA ASP A 276 9.73 -23.03 -17.81
C ASP A 276 10.80 -22.16 -18.47
N GLY A 277 11.00 -20.92 -17.98
CA GLY A 277 12.00 -19.98 -18.48
C GLY A 277 11.59 -19.24 -19.76
N THR A 278 10.36 -19.40 -20.26
CA THR A 278 9.81 -18.57 -21.36
C THR A 278 9.85 -17.09 -21.00
N ILE A 279 9.60 -16.78 -19.73
CA ILE A 279 9.85 -15.45 -19.15
C ILE A 279 11.16 -15.49 -18.39
N ASN A 280 12.13 -14.70 -18.85
CA ASN A 280 13.42 -14.57 -18.19
C ASN A 280 13.36 -13.55 -17.05
N ILE A 281 13.19 -14.03 -15.83
CA ILE A 281 13.22 -13.21 -14.60
C ILE A 281 14.54 -12.41 -14.46
N GLY A 282 15.65 -12.92 -14.96
CA GLY A 282 16.94 -12.23 -14.90
C GLY A 282 16.91 -10.85 -15.54
N ASN A 283 16.29 -10.73 -16.71
CA ASN A 283 16.11 -9.44 -17.39
C ASN A 283 15.28 -8.46 -16.57
N THR A 284 14.22 -8.95 -15.92
CA THR A 284 13.40 -8.13 -15.02
C THR A 284 14.21 -7.64 -13.83
N LYS A 285 15.01 -8.52 -13.20
CA LYS A 285 15.89 -8.16 -12.07
C LYS A 285 16.95 -7.13 -12.47
N GLU A 286 17.53 -7.24 -13.66
CA GLU A 286 18.48 -6.24 -14.17
C GLU A 286 17.85 -4.86 -14.31
N ASN A 287 16.61 -4.80 -14.83
CA ASN A 287 15.88 -3.54 -14.93
C ASN A 287 15.49 -3.00 -13.55
N MET A 288 15.07 -3.87 -12.62
CA MET A 288 14.83 -3.50 -11.22
C MET A 288 16.08 -2.91 -10.58
N LEU A 289 17.26 -3.52 -10.77
CA LEU A 289 18.51 -3.03 -10.21
C LEU A 289 18.90 -1.65 -10.79
N LYS A 290 18.70 -1.44 -12.10
CA LYS A 290 18.92 -0.13 -12.73
C LYS A 290 18.00 0.92 -12.13
N PHE A 291 16.70 0.61 -12.03
CA PHE A 291 15.69 1.52 -11.49
C PHE A 291 15.90 1.78 -9.98
N GLN A 292 16.27 0.75 -9.18
CA GLN A 292 16.57 0.89 -7.76
C GLN A 292 17.73 1.88 -7.49
N LYS A 293 18.73 1.95 -8.39
CA LYS A 293 19.85 2.90 -8.26
C LYS A 293 19.39 4.36 -8.39
N GLU A 294 18.35 4.61 -9.18
CA GLU A 294 17.77 5.94 -9.38
C GLU A 294 16.81 6.34 -8.25
N GLU A 295 16.23 5.36 -7.55
CA GLU A 295 15.30 5.62 -6.45
C GLU A 295 16.00 5.98 -5.15
N THR A 296 15.44 6.99 -4.48
CA THR A 296 15.84 7.43 -3.13
C THR A 296 15.21 6.55 -2.05
N THR A 297 15.79 6.54 -0.85
CA THR A 297 15.18 5.96 0.35
C THR A 297 14.17 6.93 0.97
N TRP A 298 13.34 6.43 1.89
CA TRP A 298 12.35 7.24 2.59
C TRP A 298 12.99 8.42 3.34
N ASP A 299 14.13 8.22 3.99
CA ASP A 299 14.82 9.26 4.76
C ASP A 299 15.26 10.43 3.87
N ILE A 300 15.72 10.16 2.64
CA ILE A 300 16.13 11.20 1.69
C ILE A 300 14.89 12.00 1.22
N ASP A 301 13.77 11.32 0.94
CA ASP A 301 12.55 12.02 0.52
C ASP A 301 11.93 12.82 1.67
N PHE A 302 12.03 12.32 2.91
CA PHE A 302 11.55 13.02 4.11
C PHE A 302 12.30 14.35 4.37
N GLN A 303 13.58 14.46 4.00
CA GLN A 303 14.29 15.75 4.11
C GLN A 303 13.61 16.86 3.31
N LYS A 304 12.96 16.53 2.17
CA LYS A 304 12.19 17.49 1.39
C LYS A 304 10.96 18.04 2.14
N LEU A 305 10.34 17.20 3.00
CA LEU A 305 9.24 17.64 3.84
C LEU A 305 9.72 18.57 4.95
N LYS A 306 10.90 18.36 5.51
CA LYS A 306 11.45 19.19 6.58
C LYS A 306 11.50 20.66 6.22
N THR A 307 11.77 21.01 4.94
CA THR A 307 11.82 22.41 4.49
C THR A 307 10.47 23.14 4.60
N TYR A 308 9.37 22.40 4.76
CA TYR A 308 8.05 22.95 5.02
C TYR A 308 7.66 22.96 6.49
N LEU A 309 8.43 22.28 7.35
CA LEU A 309 8.21 22.22 8.79
C LEU A 309 8.95 23.34 9.53
N GLU A 310 9.93 23.93 8.89
CA GLU A 310 10.66 25.12 9.33
C GLU A 310 9.94 26.39 8.83
#